data_5e093da511841ba1041078627006aaab
#
_entry.id   5e093da511841ba1041078627006aaab
#
_cell.length_a   1.000
_cell.length_b   1.000
_cell.length_c   1.000
_cell.angle_alpha   90.00
_cell.angle_beta   90.00
_cell.angle_gamma   90.00
#
_symmetry.space_group_name_H-M   'P 1'
#
loop_
_entity.id
_entity.type
_entity.pdbx_description
1 polymer ?
#
loop_
_entity_poly.entity_id
_entity_poly.type
_entity_poly.pdbx_seq_one_letter_code
_entity_poly.pdbx_strand_id
1 'polypeptide(L)'
;MFIPVPIGCSRLDIIFKLKQRGSEMHFVDAKWILTGSGGHYGMNIYRGCTHGCIYCDSRSRCYQFTHPFEDIEVKQNAPKLLEKALKSKRKKCMIGTGAMSDPYMHCEENLRLTRKCLEIILENDFGGAIQTKSDRILRDIDLLSKINRSAKCVV
;
A
#
# COMPACT_ATOMS: atom_id res chain seq x y z
N MET A 1 -21.61 -15.49 -4.73
CA MET A 1 -22.06 -16.07 -3.45
C MET A 1 -21.45 -15.25 -2.34
N PHE A 2 -22.21 -14.28 -1.83
CA PHE A 2 -21.75 -13.37 -0.77
C PHE A 2 -21.82 -14.12 0.58
N ILE A 3 -20.69 -14.27 1.24
CA ILE A 3 -20.67 -14.73 2.63
C ILE A 3 -20.85 -13.49 3.51
N PRO A 4 -21.93 -13.37 4.30
CA PRO A 4 -22.09 -12.24 5.19
C PRO A 4 -21.05 -12.31 6.31
N VAL A 5 -20.36 -11.19 6.55
CA VAL A 5 -19.46 -11.03 7.69
C VAL A 5 -20.32 -10.85 8.93
N PRO A 6 -20.22 -11.71 9.96
CA PRO A 6 -21.00 -11.56 11.16
C PRO A 6 -20.58 -10.30 11.93
N ILE A 7 -21.59 -9.53 12.33
CA ILE A 7 -21.42 -8.38 13.22
C ILE A 7 -20.91 -8.92 14.57
N GLY A 8 -19.66 -8.61 14.91
CA GLY A 8 -19.04 -9.07 16.17
C GLY A 8 -17.67 -9.77 15.99
N CYS A 9 -17.12 -9.83 14.78
CA CYS A 9 -15.83 -10.45 14.54
C CYS A 9 -14.71 -9.62 15.18
N SER A 10 -14.04 -10.16 16.19
CA SER A 10 -12.90 -9.50 16.85
C SER A 10 -11.73 -9.39 15.88
N ARG A 11 -10.84 -8.42 16.13
CA ARG A 11 -9.60 -8.22 15.35
C ARG A 11 -8.75 -9.50 15.22
N LEU A 12 -8.84 -10.36 16.23
CA LEU A 12 -8.18 -11.68 16.29
C LEU A 12 -8.78 -12.68 15.30
N ASP A 13 -10.10 -12.65 15.06
CA ASP A 13 -10.76 -13.59 14.13
C ASP A 13 -10.41 -13.29 12.67
N ILE A 14 -10.18 -12.02 12.34
CA ILE A 14 -9.72 -11.61 11.00
C ILE A 14 -8.28 -12.10 10.78
N ILE A 15 -7.40 -11.94 11.76
CA ILE A 15 -6.01 -12.41 11.72
C ILE A 15 -5.97 -13.95 11.58
N PHE A 16 -6.82 -14.68 12.31
CA PHE A 16 -6.88 -16.14 12.26
C PHE A 16 -7.39 -16.67 10.90
N LYS A 17 -8.39 -16.02 10.30
CA LYS A 17 -8.89 -16.40 8.95
C LYS A 17 -7.90 -16.09 7.82
N LEU A 18 -7.08 -15.07 7.95
CA LEU A 18 -6.06 -14.71 6.96
C LEU A 18 -4.84 -15.64 7.02
N LYS A 19 -4.54 -16.21 8.18
CA LYS A 19 -3.47 -17.20 8.38
C LYS A 19 -3.70 -18.53 7.62
N GLN A 20 -4.95 -18.85 7.26
CA GLN A 20 -5.30 -20.09 6.55
C GLN A 20 -5.00 -20.08 5.04
N ARG A 21 -4.55 -18.97 4.44
CA ARG A 21 -4.23 -18.87 3.00
C ARG A 21 -2.74 -18.81 2.66
N GLY A 22 -1.85 -19.25 3.54
CA GLY A 22 -0.45 -19.51 3.22
C GLY A 22 0.49 -18.31 3.14
N SER A 23 0.03 -17.08 3.33
CA SER A 23 0.89 -15.93 3.58
C SER A 23 0.65 -15.39 4.99
N GLU A 24 1.68 -15.41 5.80
CA GLU A 24 1.63 -14.74 7.10
C GLU A 24 1.60 -13.22 6.86
N MET A 25 0.79 -12.51 7.64
CA MET A 25 0.81 -11.05 7.67
C MET A 25 0.59 -10.55 9.09
N HIS A 26 1.25 -9.46 9.43
CA HIS A 26 1.09 -8.81 10.72
C HIS A 26 0.90 -7.31 10.54
N PHE A 27 0.16 -6.70 11.47
CA PHE A 27 -0.20 -5.29 11.42
C PHE A 27 0.69 -4.50 12.36
N VAL A 28 1.20 -3.36 11.85
CA VAL A 28 2.04 -2.45 12.63
C VAL A 28 1.53 -1.02 12.50
N ASP A 29 1.81 -0.21 13.52
CA ASP A 29 1.64 1.23 13.45
C ASP A 29 2.98 1.89 13.09
N ALA A 30 3.04 2.46 11.90
CA ALA A 30 4.21 3.18 11.43
C ALA A 30 4.29 4.57 12.08
N LYS A 31 5.50 5.11 12.20
CA LYS A 31 5.74 6.49 12.66
C LYS A 31 5.57 7.51 11.53
N TRP A 32 5.91 7.12 10.31
CA TRP A 32 5.79 7.91 9.07
C TRP A 32 5.50 7.01 7.88
N ILE A 33 4.94 7.58 6.81
CA ILE A 33 4.58 6.85 5.59
C ILE A 33 5.33 7.37 4.37
N LEU A 34 5.64 8.67 4.32
CA LEU A 34 6.39 9.27 3.22
C LEU A 34 7.89 9.26 3.51
N THR A 35 8.67 8.84 2.52
CA THR A 35 10.13 8.91 2.50
C THR A 35 10.59 9.78 1.32
N GLY A 36 11.76 10.39 1.42
CA GLY A 36 12.30 11.28 0.38
C GLY A 36 12.14 12.77 0.72
N SER A 37 12.61 13.61 -0.20
CA SER A 37 12.65 15.08 -0.04
C SER A 37 12.61 15.77 -1.41
N GLY A 38 12.55 17.12 -1.42
CA GLY A 38 12.71 17.90 -2.66
C GLY A 38 11.57 17.74 -3.69
N GLY A 39 10.41 17.22 -3.29
CA GLY A 39 9.29 16.99 -4.21
C GLY A 39 9.25 15.59 -4.81
N HIS A 40 10.10 14.67 -4.35
CA HIS A 40 10.10 13.26 -4.68
C HIS A 40 9.83 12.45 -3.43
N TYR A 41 8.63 11.91 -3.29
CA TYR A 41 8.22 11.15 -2.12
C TYR A 41 7.83 9.72 -2.51
N GLY A 42 8.34 8.76 -1.74
CA GLY A 42 7.93 7.37 -1.80
C GLY A 42 6.97 7.04 -0.66
N MET A 43 6.01 6.16 -0.94
CA MET A 43 5.05 5.63 0.00
C MET A 43 5.12 4.10 -0.01
N ASN A 44 5.39 3.48 1.14
CA ASN A 44 5.38 2.03 1.28
C ASN A 44 4.36 1.64 2.36
N ILE A 45 3.19 1.21 1.91
CA ILE A 45 2.08 0.74 2.79
C ILE A 45 2.42 -0.61 3.39
N TYR A 46 3.11 -1.44 2.61
CA TYR A 46 3.52 -2.79 2.96
C TYR A 46 5.03 -2.89 3.04
N ARG A 47 5.51 -3.89 3.78
CA ARG A 47 6.90 -4.32 3.78
C ARG A 47 6.95 -5.83 3.63
N GLY A 48 7.74 -6.34 2.67
CA GLY A 48 7.67 -7.70 2.20
C GLY A 48 6.74 -7.83 1.00
N CYS A 49 6.81 -8.96 0.26
CA CYS A 49 6.04 -9.16 -0.96
C CYS A 49 5.91 -10.65 -1.29
N THR A 50 4.72 -11.05 -1.76
CA THR A 50 4.40 -12.45 -2.09
C THR A 50 4.46 -12.76 -3.60
N HIS A 51 4.84 -11.81 -4.45
CA HIS A 51 4.91 -12.03 -5.91
C HIS A 51 6.03 -12.99 -6.36
N GLY A 52 7.04 -13.25 -5.51
CA GLY A 52 8.07 -14.25 -5.78
C GLY A 52 9.00 -13.92 -6.95
N CYS A 53 9.21 -12.66 -7.31
CA CYS A 53 10.08 -12.25 -8.41
C CYS A 53 11.52 -12.72 -8.18
N ILE A 54 12.09 -13.46 -9.14
CA ILE A 54 13.44 -14.02 -9.03
C ILE A 54 14.55 -12.95 -9.02
N TYR A 55 14.28 -11.75 -9.53
CA TYR A 55 15.18 -10.61 -9.59
C TYR A 55 14.86 -9.53 -8.56
N CYS A 56 14.13 -9.88 -7.49
CA CYS A 56 13.68 -8.91 -6.48
C CYS A 56 14.85 -8.44 -5.61
N ASP A 57 15.25 -7.18 -5.79
CA ASP A 57 16.28 -6.51 -4.99
C ASP A 57 15.84 -6.30 -3.54
N SER A 58 14.54 -6.10 -3.30
CA SER A 58 13.99 -5.87 -1.96
C SER A 58 14.18 -7.04 -0.99
N ARG A 59 14.59 -8.23 -1.48
CA ARG A 59 15.01 -9.38 -0.66
C ARG A 59 16.44 -9.25 -0.11
N SER A 60 17.18 -8.25 -0.55
CA SER A 60 18.57 -8.05 -0.15
C SER A 60 18.69 -7.77 1.34
N ARG A 61 19.81 -8.23 1.93
CA ARG A 61 20.13 -8.00 3.35
C ARG A 61 20.24 -6.52 3.72
N CYS A 62 20.46 -5.62 2.75
CA CYS A 62 20.51 -4.17 3.01
C CYS A 62 19.17 -3.62 3.54
N TYR A 63 18.05 -4.27 3.27
CA TYR A 63 16.73 -3.88 3.78
C TYR A 63 16.43 -4.40 5.20
N GLN A 64 17.35 -5.17 5.80
CA GLN A 64 17.31 -5.57 7.21
C GLN A 64 15.98 -6.20 7.65
N PHE A 65 15.47 -7.16 6.87
CA PHE A 65 14.32 -7.95 7.27
C PHE A 65 14.69 -8.85 8.45
N THR A 66 13.90 -8.82 9.50
CA THR A 66 14.03 -9.64 10.71
C THR A 66 13.10 -10.86 10.70
N HIS A 67 12.27 -11.00 9.66
CA HIS A 67 11.31 -12.06 9.41
C HIS A 67 11.36 -12.48 7.94
N PRO A 68 10.72 -13.59 7.53
CA PRO A 68 10.63 -13.98 6.12
C PRO A 68 10.06 -12.86 5.26
N PHE A 69 10.59 -12.69 4.06
CA PHE A 69 10.16 -11.62 3.14
C PHE A 69 8.69 -11.75 2.71
N GLU A 70 8.15 -12.96 2.74
CA GLU A 70 6.76 -13.30 2.43
C GLU A 70 5.79 -13.07 3.60
N ASP A 71 6.29 -12.88 4.82
CA ASP A 71 5.51 -12.43 5.96
C ASP A 71 5.32 -10.91 5.85
N ILE A 72 4.10 -10.50 5.48
CA ILE A 72 3.83 -9.12 5.09
C ILE A 72 3.57 -8.25 6.31
N GLU A 73 4.42 -7.25 6.51
CA GLU A 73 4.17 -6.18 7.47
C GLU A 73 3.22 -5.16 6.86
N VAL A 74 2.05 -4.97 7.47
CA VAL A 74 0.97 -4.08 7.01
C VAL A 74 0.93 -2.84 7.89
N LYS A 75 1.22 -1.66 7.35
CA LYS A 75 1.11 -0.38 8.06
C LYS A 75 -0.34 0.06 8.12
N GLN A 76 -1.08 -0.43 9.13
CA GLN A 76 -2.53 -0.23 9.24
C GLN A 76 -2.95 1.24 9.36
N ASN A 77 -2.08 2.09 9.88
CA ASN A 77 -2.30 3.53 10.04
C ASN A 77 -1.83 4.36 8.84
N ALA A 78 -1.39 3.73 7.73
CA ALA A 78 -0.85 4.40 6.55
C ALA A 78 -1.77 5.50 5.98
N PRO A 79 -3.10 5.30 5.80
CA PRO A 79 -3.98 6.35 5.29
C PRO A 79 -3.99 7.60 6.18
N LYS A 80 -4.08 7.44 7.50
CA LYS A 80 -4.07 8.58 8.45
C LYS A 80 -2.77 9.35 8.43
N LEU A 81 -1.64 8.64 8.35
CA LEU A 81 -0.32 9.27 8.24
C LEU A 81 -0.14 10.00 6.92
N LEU A 82 -0.62 9.43 5.82
CA LEU A 82 -0.56 10.04 4.51
C LEU A 82 -1.36 11.34 4.47
N GLU A 83 -2.61 11.31 4.91
CA GLU A 83 -3.48 12.49 4.98
C GLU A 83 -2.82 13.64 5.76
N LYS A 84 -2.32 13.34 6.97
CA LYS A 84 -1.59 14.31 7.79
C LYS A 84 -0.36 14.85 7.07
N ALA A 85 0.41 13.99 6.42
CA ALA A 85 1.63 14.36 5.72
C ALA A 85 1.33 15.24 4.51
N LEU A 86 0.32 14.93 3.68
CA LEU A 86 -0.02 15.70 2.50
C LEU A 86 -0.60 17.08 2.84
N LYS A 87 -1.44 17.18 3.86
CA LYS A 87 -1.97 18.45 4.37
C LYS A 87 -0.88 19.44 4.80
N SER A 88 0.26 18.93 5.27
CA SER A 88 1.40 19.77 5.67
C SER A 88 2.28 20.22 4.50
N LYS A 89 2.11 19.66 3.30
CA LYS A 89 2.94 19.96 2.12
C LYS A 89 2.41 21.15 1.35
N ARG A 90 3.23 22.17 1.18
CA ARG A 90 2.88 23.36 0.37
C ARG A 90 3.01 23.10 -1.13
N LYS A 91 3.96 22.26 -1.54
CA LYS A 91 4.29 21.99 -2.94
C LYS A 91 3.71 20.63 -3.35
N LYS A 92 2.88 20.62 -4.39
CA LYS A 92 2.33 19.37 -4.93
C LYS A 92 3.39 18.65 -5.77
N CYS A 93 3.34 17.34 -5.73
CA CYS A 93 4.27 16.47 -6.46
C CYS A 93 3.65 15.09 -6.65
N MET A 94 4.39 14.18 -7.29
CA MET A 94 3.98 12.79 -7.42
C MET A 94 4.43 11.98 -6.19
N ILE A 95 3.55 11.11 -5.74
CA ILE A 95 3.82 10.13 -4.67
C ILE A 95 4.08 8.78 -5.33
N GLY A 96 5.30 8.27 -5.19
CA GLY A 96 5.70 6.97 -5.72
C GLY A 96 5.33 5.82 -4.78
N THR A 97 4.90 4.69 -5.31
CA THR A 97 4.73 3.44 -4.55
C THR A 97 5.09 2.22 -5.40
N GLY A 98 5.40 1.11 -4.75
CA GLY A 98 5.73 -0.15 -5.43
C GLY A 98 7.21 -0.47 -5.53
N ALA A 99 8.10 0.43 -5.13
CA ALA A 99 9.55 0.20 -5.22
C ALA A 99 10.05 -0.91 -4.28
N MET A 100 9.48 -1.03 -3.07
CA MET A 100 9.89 -2.03 -2.07
C MET A 100 8.95 -3.23 -1.96
N SER A 101 7.67 -2.98 -2.12
CA SER A 101 6.60 -3.98 -2.00
C SER A 101 5.52 -3.64 -3.00
N ASP A 102 4.99 -4.62 -3.70
CA ASP A 102 3.91 -4.37 -4.65
C ASP A 102 2.65 -3.88 -3.90
N PRO A 103 2.08 -2.72 -4.27
CA PRO A 103 0.90 -2.17 -3.60
C PRO A 103 -0.38 -2.95 -3.91
N TYR A 104 -0.37 -3.89 -4.87
CA TYR A 104 -1.52 -4.69 -5.29
C TYR A 104 -1.30 -6.19 -5.05
N MET A 105 -0.64 -6.55 -3.94
CA MET A 105 -0.57 -7.94 -3.49
C MET A 105 -1.96 -8.53 -3.19
N HIS A 106 -2.06 -9.84 -3.05
CA HIS A 106 -3.32 -10.54 -2.72
C HIS A 106 -4.05 -9.98 -1.49
N CYS A 107 -3.30 -9.57 -0.45
CA CYS A 107 -3.89 -8.99 0.75
C CYS A 107 -4.67 -7.70 0.49
N GLU A 108 -4.32 -6.95 -0.56
CA GLU A 108 -4.96 -5.70 -0.94
C GLU A 108 -6.41 -5.89 -1.42
N GLU A 109 -6.80 -7.08 -1.86
CA GLU A 109 -8.20 -7.39 -2.22
C GLU A 109 -9.16 -7.12 -1.04
N ASN A 110 -8.71 -7.46 0.17
CA ASN A 110 -9.48 -7.33 1.39
C ASN A 110 -9.18 -6.03 2.14
N LEU A 111 -7.90 -5.63 2.21
CA LEU A 111 -7.45 -4.49 3.01
C LEU A 111 -7.80 -3.14 2.37
N ARG A 112 -7.71 -3.04 1.05
CA ARG A 112 -7.97 -1.84 0.26
C ARG A 112 -7.23 -0.59 0.75
N LEU A 113 -6.04 -0.78 1.33
CA LEU A 113 -5.25 0.32 1.86
C LEU A 113 -4.65 1.19 0.75
N THR A 114 -4.24 0.56 -0.36
CA THR A 114 -3.75 1.27 -1.54
C THR A 114 -4.83 2.17 -2.10
N ARG A 115 -6.07 1.64 -2.28
CA ARG A 115 -7.19 2.46 -2.74
C ARG A 115 -7.46 3.65 -1.84
N LYS A 116 -7.51 3.45 -0.51
CA LYS A 116 -7.69 4.54 0.45
C LYS A 116 -6.59 5.59 0.37
N CYS A 117 -5.34 5.17 0.17
CA CYS A 117 -4.23 6.11 -0.03
C CYS A 117 -4.36 6.89 -1.34
N LEU A 118 -4.81 6.26 -2.42
CA LEU A 118 -5.08 6.93 -3.69
C LEU A 118 -6.21 7.95 -3.60
N GLU A 119 -7.27 7.65 -2.85
CA GLU A 119 -8.37 8.59 -2.56
C GLU A 119 -7.82 9.85 -1.85
N ILE A 120 -6.98 9.67 -0.85
CA ILE A 120 -6.31 10.78 -0.13
C ILE A 120 -5.38 11.58 -1.05
N ILE A 121 -4.65 10.91 -1.94
CA ILE A 121 -3.79 11.56 -2.94
C ILE A 121 -4.63 12.45 -3.85
N LEU A 122 -5.76 11.95 -4.36
CA LEU A 122 -6.69 12.70 -5.19
C LEU A 122 -7.28 13.91 -4.44
N GLU A 123 -7.81 13.70 -3.24
CA GLU A 123 -8.43 14.75 -2.40
C GLU A 123 -7.47 15.90 -2.05
N ASN A 124 -6.18 15.63 -2.06
CA ASN A 124 -5.15 16.63 -1.76
C ASN A 124 -4.42 17.14 -3.02
N ASP A 125 -4.89 16.85 -4.23
CA ASP A 125 -4.32 17.29 -5.52
C ASP A 125 -2.85 16.89 -5.72
N PHE A 126 -2.47 15.70 -5.26
CA PHE A 126 -1.16 15.11 -5.53
C PHE A 126 -1.23 14.13 -6.71
N GLY A 127 -0.11 13.94 -7.41
CA GLY A 127 0.03 12.93 -8.45
C GLY A 127 0.42 11.58 -7.86
N GLY A 128 0.27 10.51 -8.67
CA GLY A 128 0.66 9.16 -8.34
C GLY A 128 1.67 8.57 -9.32
N ALA A 129 2.67 7.84 -8.81
CA ALA A 129 3.54 6.99 -9.61
C ALA A 129 3.51 5.57 -9.02
N ILE A 130 2.95 4.62 -9.74
CA ILE A 130 2.67 3.28 -9.21
C ILE A 130 3.47 2.26 -9.99
N GLN A 131 4.26 1.47 -9.27
CA GLN A 131 4.93 0.31 -9.84
C GLN A 131 4.27 -0.95 -9.29
N THR A 132 3.72 -1.77 -10.19
CA THR A 132 3.08 -3.03 -9.83
C THR A 132 3.25 -4.08 -10.93
N LYS A 133 3.14 -5.33 -10.56
CA LYS A 133 3.07 -6.49 -11.48
C LYS A 133 1.69 -7.14 -11.48
N SER A 134 0.79 -6.59 -10.67
CA SER A 134 -0.54 -7.15 -10.47
C SER A 134 -1.57 -6.48 -11.37
N ASP A 135 -2.38 -7.27 -12.04
CA ASP A 135 -3.56 -6.82 -12.78
C ASP A 135 -4.67 -6.28 -11.85
N ARG A 136 -4.55 -6.50 -10.54
CA ARG A 136 -5.48 -5.94 -9.53
C ARG A 136 -5.56 -4.43 -9.53
N ILE A 137 -4.58 -3.75 -10.12
CA ILE A 137 -4.61 -2.29 -10.32
C ILE A 137 -5.81 -1.86 -11.16
N LEU A 138 -6.33 -2.72 -12.03
CA LEU A 138 -7.52 -2.45 -12.85
C LEU A 138 -8.76 -2.14 -12.02
N ARG A 139 -8.83 -2.64 -10.77
CA ARG A 139 -9.88 -2.30 -9.80
C ARG A 139 -9.97 -0.80 -9.53
N ASP A 140 -8.85 -0.10 -9.58
CA ASP A 140 -8.73 1.30 -9.19
C ASP A 140 -8.53 2.25 -10.38
N ILE A 141 -8.78 1.79 -11.61
CA ILE A 141 -8.57 2.56 -12.85
C ILE A 141 -9.41 3.84 -12.90
N ASP A 142 -10.60 3.81 -12.30
CA ASP A 142 -11.48 4.96 -12.15
C ASP A 142 -10.81 6.09 -11.37
N LEU A 143 -10.15 5.72 -10.28
CA LEU A 143 -9.46 6.62 -9.36
C LEU A 143 -8.16 7.13 -9.97
N LEU A 144 -7.38 6.24 -10.58
CA LEU A 144 -6.15 6.60 -11.29
C LEU A 144 -6.41 7.59 -12.42
N SER A 145 -7.49 7.39 -13.17
CA SER A 145 -7.92 8.31 -14.24
C SER A 145 -8.31 9.69 -13.69
N LYS A 146 -8.93 9.75 -12.51
CA LYS A 146 -9.24 11.03 -11.84
C LYS A 146 -7.97 11.73 -11.39
N ILE A 147 -7.04 11.02 -10.76
CA ILE A 147 -5.74 11.56 -10.35
C ILE A 147 -4.98 12.10 -11.57
N ASN A 148 -4.98 11.36 -12.68
CA ASN A 148 -4.28 11.81 -13.90
C ASN A 148 -4.87 13.07 -14.52
N ARG A 149 -6.16 13.34 -14.32
CA ARG A 149 -6.83 14.56 -14.80
C ARG A 149 -6.53 15.77 -13.93
N SER A 150 -6.41 15.60 -12.62
CA SER A 150 -6.16 16.71 -11.68
C SER A 150 -4.68 17.03 -11.52
N ALA A 151 -3.84 16.02 -11.49
CA ALA A 151 -2.39 16.18 -11.35
C ALA A 151 -1.67 15.36 -12.42
N LYS A 152 -1.00 14.28 -12.08
CA LYS A 152 -0.40 13.32 -13.03
C LYS A 152 -0.42 11.93 -12.40
N CYS A 153 -0.72 10.91 -13.19
CA CYS A 153 -0.63 9.52 -12.74
C CYS A 153 0.14 8.70 -13.76
N VAL A 154 1.11 7.92 -13.28
CA VAL A 154 1.92 6.99 -14.08
C VAL A 154 1.84 5.62 -13.45
N VAL A 155 1.65 4.59 -14.26
CA VAL A 155 1.66 3.18 -13.87
C VAL A 155 2.73 2.45 -14.67
#